data_f06ab83a31fcfba5c1e3ecfe84e68807
#
_entry.id   f06ab83a31fcfba5c1e3ecfe84e68807
#
_cell.length_a   1.000
_cell.length_b   1.000
_cell.length_c   1.000
_cell.angle_alpha   90.00
_cell.angle_beta   90.00
_cell.angle_gamma   90.00
#
_symmetry.space_group_name_H-M   'P 1'
#
loop_
_entity.id
_entity.type
_entity.pdbx_description
1 polymer ?
#
loop_
_entity_poly.entity_id
_entity_poly.type
_entity_poly.pdbx_seq_one_letter_code
_entity_poly.pdbx_strand_id
1 'polypeptide(L)'
;MRLIFKNLNVLRSTINAISTSLEIKEIVESAGNNLPNLFDFSSFGVFWKEELLLFLCQEESCPPSFTQEVVNNMIKVFSILGEESVDADRIVLQIEKRKLRPKQMIMDPKAALKSYLTLPLAVEGEILGCISLHSDQPNAFDAQDLQFFSVIGYQMAATLRHFQRLSSVKNMAIYDTLTGLHNRRYFEERLEVEAQKCLYSNTPLSLVMVDIDFFKKVNDTFGHTEGDQVLCKISSLLKASVRKKDIVARYGGEEFILILPEARLEESFVIAERIRRLVENTLFEVGKTQVNLTLSLGISSFPSHRVKSKEGLIEMADQALYDAKRGGRNRVCIFTGKFTRGAAPT
;
A
#
# COMPACT_ATOMS: atom_id res chain seq x y z
N MET A 1 46.71 5.07 -10.47
CA MET A 1 45.89 4.86 -11.67
C MET A 1 45.08 3.55 -11.64
N ARG A 2 45.67 2.34 -11.43
CA ARG A 2 44.90 1.07 -11.35
C ARG A 2 43.85 1.02 -10.24
N LEU A 3 44.11 1.61 -9.08
CA LEU A 3 43.16 1.62 -7.94
C LEU A 3 41.92 2.49 -8.25
N ILE A 4 42.13 3.65 -8.87
CA ILE A 4 41.06 4.56 -9.28
C ILE A 4 40.13 3.89 -10.34
N PHE A 5 40.74 3.21 -11.33
CA PHE A 5 39.96 2.46 -12.34
C PHE A 5 39.15 1.30 -11.75
N LYS A 6 39.70 0.61 -10.73
CA LYS A 6 38.96 -0.47 -10.04
C LYS A 6 37.73 0.09 -9.31
N ASN A 7 37.90 1.19 -8.58
CA ASN A 7 36.81 1.84 -7.84
C ASN A 7 35.72 2.40 -8.77
N LEU A 8 36.10 2.96 -9.94
CA LEU A 8 35.13 3.43 -10.93
C LEU A 8 34.31 2.26 -11.55
N ASN A 9 34.91 1.10 -11.80
CA ASN A 9 34.18 -0.06 -12.30
C ASN A 9 33.20 -0.62 -11.26
N VAL A 10 33.62 -0.67 -10.00
CA VAL A 10 32.75 -1.08 -8.88
C VAL A 10 31.62 -0.07 -8.68
N LEU A 11 31.91 1.23 -8.69
CA LEU A 11 30.91 2.28 -8.62
C LEU A 11 29.87 2.14 -9.75
N ARG A 12 30.34 1.95 -10.98
CA ARG A 12 29.45 1.73 -12.15
C ARG A 12 28.57 0.50 -11.97
N SER A 13 29.12 -0.62 -11.49
CA SER A 13 28.34 -1.84 -11.25
C SER A 13 27.31 -1.64 -10.14
N THR A 14 27.64 -0.91 -9.08
CA THR A 14 26.73 -0.55 -7.99
C THR A 14 25.58 0.31 -8.49
N ILE A 15 25.88 1.35 -9.27
CA ILE A 15 24.86 2.24 -9.88
C ILE A 15 23.92 1.43 -10.78
N ASN A 16 24.47 0.56 -11.64
CA ASN A 16 23.63 -0.27 -12.52
C ASN A 16 22.71 -1.21 -11.73
N ALA A 17 23.24 -1.87 -10.69
CA ALA A 17 22.46 -2.77 -9.86
C ALA A 17 21.30 -2.04 -9.13
N ILE A 18 21.56 -0.84 -8.60
CA ILE A 18 20.53 0.02 -7.98
C ILE A 18 19.49 0.42 -9.02
N SER A 19 19.91 0.86 -10.22
CA SER A 19 19.02 1.38 -11.26
C SER A 19 18.07 0.33 -11.87
N THR A 20 18.42 -0.95 -11.79
CA THR A 20 17.62 -2.05 -12.32
C THR A 20 16.67 -2.68 -11.31
N SER A 21 16.76 -2.30 -10.04
CA SER A 21 15.91 -2.82 -8.96
C SER A 21 14.49 -2.26 -9.06
N LEU A 22 13.51 -3.11 -8.81
CA LEU A 22 12.07 -2.80 -8.94
C LEU A 22 11.37 -2.62 -7.59
N GLU A 23 12.03 -3.00 -6.49
CA GLU A 23 11.51 -2.88 -5.13
C GLU A 23 12.53 -2.18 -4.22
N ILE A 24 12.06 -1.46 -3.20
CA ILE A 24 12.93 -0.76 -2.23
C ILE A 24 13.94 -1.71 -1.59
N LYS A 25 13.47 -2.89 -1.20
CA LYS A 25 14.32 -3.91 -0.61
C LYS A 25 15.47 -4.32 -1.53
N GLU A 26 15.19 -4.55 -2.81
CA GLU A 26 16.20 -4.89 -3.81
C GLU A 26 17.21 -3.76 -4.01
N ILE A 27 16.77 -2.50 -4.00
CA ILE A 27 17.65 -1.33 -4.09
C ILE A 27 18.65 -1.32 -2.95
N VAL A 28 18.18 -1.53 -1.72
CA VAL A 28 19.01 -1.52 -0.51
C VAL A 28 19.94 -2.74 -0.47
N GLU A 29 19.43 -3.93 -0.81
CA GLU A 29 20.23 -5.15 -0.88
C GLU A 29 21.32 -5.06 -1.95
N SER A 30 20.99 -4.51 -3.12
CA SER A 30 21.95 -4.28 -4.21
C SER A 30 23.06 -3.31 -3.80
N ALA A 31 22.71 -2.23 -3.10
CA ALA A 31 23.68 -1.33 -2.51
C ALA A 31 24.54 -2.05 -1.46
N GLY A 32 23.94 -2.72 -0.49
CA GLY A 32 24.62 -3.44 0.58
C GLY A 32 25.60 -4.50 0.09
N ASN A 33 25.32 -5.16 -1.03
CA ASN A 33 26.21 -6.15 -1.65
C ASN A 33 27.47 -5.54 -2.29
N ASN A 34 27.38 -4.32 -2.80
CA ASN A 34 28.44 -3.70 -3.57
C ASN A 34 29.29 -2.71 -2.77
N LEU A 35 28.70 -2.03 -1.79
CA LEU A 35 29.36 -1.03 -0.95
C LEU A 35 30.63 -1.52 -0.23
N PRO A 36 30.70 -2.79 0.28
CA PRO A 36 31.92 -3.31 0.91
C PRO A 36 33.14 -3.36 0.00
N ASN A 37 32.94 -3.29 -1.31
CA ASN A 37 34.03 -3.23 -2.28
C ASN A 37 34.60 -1.80 -2.46
N LEU A 38 33.88 -0.76 -1.97
CA LEU A 38 34.24 0.65 -2.09
C LEU A 38 34.63 1.27 -0.75
N PHE A 39 34.00 0.85 0.34
CA PHE A 39 34.12 1.47 1.66
C PHE A 39 34.41 0.42 2.73
N ASP A 40 35.13 0.83 3.78
CA ASP A 40 35.30 0.05 5.02
C ASP A 40 34.33 0.57 6.09
N PHE A 41 33.29 -0.19 6.40
CA PHE A 41 32.25 0.18 7.33
C PHE A 41 31.72 -1.02 8.13
N SER A 42 31.10 -0.74 9.26
CA SER A 42 30.49 -1.75 10.14
C SER A 42 28.99 -1.92 9.89
N SER A 43 28.34 -0.85 9.43
CA SER A 43 26.91 -0.85 9.11
C SER A 43 26.61 0.14 7.98
N PHE A 44 25.68 -0.23 7.10
CA PHE A 44 25.07 0.62 6.10
C PHE A 44 23.59 0.71 6.39
N GLY A 45 23.02 1.91 6.36
CA GLY A 45 21.61 2.15 6.64
C GLY A 45 20.93 2.99 5.57
N VAL A 46 19.66 2.69 5.34
CA VAL A 46 18.75 3.50 4.50
C VAL A 46 17.48 3.76 5.29
N PHE A 47 17.15 5.02 5.50
CA PHE A 47 15.86 5.43 6.03
C PHE A 47 14.98 5.92 4.88
N TRP A 48 13.78 5.35 4.77
CA TRP A 48 12.77 5.69 3.78
C TRP A 48 11.56 6.34 4.46
N LYS A 49 11.33 7.62 4.16
CA LYS A 49 10.34 8.45 4.85
C LYS A 49 8.90 7.95 4.66
N GLU A 50 8.52 7.61 3.42
CA GLU A 50 7.13 7.29 3.05
C GLU A 50 6.57 6.08 3.80
N GLU A 51 7.39 5.04 3.99
CA GLU A 51 7.01 3.82 4.70
C GLU A 51 7.48 3.80 6.17
N LEU A 52 8.16 4.87 6.62
CA LEU A 52 8.87 4.91 7.91
C LEU A 52 9.76 3.69 8.10
N LEU A 53 10.42 3.26 7.04
CA LEU A 53 11.25 2.06 7.01
C LEU A 53 12.72 2.43 7.23
N LEU A 54 13.34 1.84 8.25
CA LEU A 54 14.77 1.88 8.46
C LEU A 54 15.37 0.50 8.18
N PHE A 55 16.12 0.40 7.10
CA PHE A 55 16.84 -0.81 6.74
C PHE A 55 18.31 -0.69 7.12
N LEU A 56 18.84 -1.69 7.84
CA LEU A 56 20.26 -1.77 8.21
C LEU A 56 20.87 -3.07 7.68
N CYS A 57 21.98 -2.94 6.96
CA CYS A 57 22.88 -4.02 6.61
C CYS A 57 24.12 -3.90 7.52
N GLN A 58 24.35 -4.89 8.39
CA GLN A 58 25.38 -4.81 9.44
C GLN A 58 26.34 -5.98 9.38
N GLU A 59 27.60 -5.75 9.85
CA GLU A 59 28.53 -6.84 10.12
C GLU A 59 27.92 -7.85 11.10
N GLU A 60 28.12 -9.15 10.86
CA GLU A 60 27.57 -10.23 11.68
C GLU A 60 27.89 -10.07 13.18
N SER A 61 29.08 -9.55 13.49
CA SER A 61 29.57 -9.34 14.84
C SER A 61 29.13 -8.04 15.50
N CYS A 62 28.29 -7.22 14.86
CA CYS A 62 27.79 -5.97 15.44
C CYS A 62 27.02 -6.21 16.74
N PRO A 63 27.42 -5.60 17.87
CA PRO A 63 26.70 -5.73 19.12
C PRO A 63 25.38 -4.93 19.11
N PRO A 64 24.37 -5.34 19.89
CA PRO A 64 23.09 -4.63 19.96
C PRO A 64 23.21 -3.14 20.36
N SER A 65 24.18 -2.79 21.22
CA SER A 65 24.46 -1.41 21.61
C SER A 65 24.84 -0.55 20.42
N PHE A 66 25.75 -1.04 19.57
CA PHE A 66 26.15 -0.36 18.34
C PHE A 66 24.95 -0.17 17.39
N THR A 67 24.14 -1.21 17.22
CA THR A 67 22.91 -1.11 16.40
C THR A 67 21.98 0.00 16.91
N GLN A 68 21.77 0.07 18.23
CA GLN A 68 20.91 1.11 18.81
C GLN A 68 21.47 2.52 18.60
N GLU A 69 22.80 2.70 18.72
CA GLU A 69 23.45 3.99 18.44
C GLU A 69 23.28 4.38 16.97
N VAL A 70 23.42 3.43 16.05
CA VAL A 70 23.19 3.65 14.61
C VAL A 70 21.77 4.11 14.33
N VAL A 71 20.76 3.40 14.86
CA VAL A 71 19.35 3.75 14.72
C VAL A 71 19.08 5.17 15.22
N ASN A 72 19.53 5.46 16.45
CA ASN A 72 19.34 6.78 17.06
C ASN A 72 20.03 7.89 16.26
N ASN A 73 21.23 7.62 15.74
CA ASN A 73 21.98 8.57 14.90
C ASN A 73 21.23 8.87 13.61
N MET A 74 20.76 7.82 12.90
CA MET A 74 20.04 8.01 11.63
C MET A 74 18.74 8.79 11.80
N ILE A 75 17.95 8.49 12.83
CA ILE A 75 16.70 9.21 13.14
C ILE A 75 17.00 10.66 13.45
N LYS A 76 18.02 10.93 14.30
CA LYS A 76 18.44 12.28 14.67
C LYS A 76 18.90 13.09 13.45
N VAL A 77 19.76 12.51 12.63
CA VAL A 77 20.28 13.20 11.43
C VAL A 77 19.17 13.46 10.43
N PHE A 78 18.29 12.48 10.20
CA PHE A 78 17.14 12.68 9.31
C PHE A 78 16.21 13.79 9.79
N SER A 79 15.90 13.84 11.10
CA SER A 79 15.08 14.92 11.68
C SER A 79 15.68 16.31 11.48
N ILE A 80 17.03 16.42 11.52
CA ILE A 80 17.72 17.67 11.25
C ILE A 80 17.65 18.03 9.75
N LEU A 81 17.89 17.06 8.86
CA LEU A 81 17.91 17.27 7.42
C LEU A 81 16.52 17.57 6.85
N GLY A 82 15.48 16.91 7.37
CA GLY A 82 14.10 16.99 6.88
C GLY A 82 13.26 18.07 7.56
N GLU A 83 13.80 18.78 8.57
CA GLU A 83 13.04 19.76 9.40
C GLU A 83 11.75 19.19 10.01
N GLU A 84 11.66 17.86 10.12
CA GLU A 84 10.50 17.14 10.61
C GLU A 84 10.88 16.21 11.78
N SER A 85 10.04 16.15 12.82
CA SER A 85 10.17 15.16 13.86
C SER A 85 9.63 13.81 13.39
N VAL A 86 10.45 12.77 13.48
CA VAL A 86 10.02 11.40 13.19
C VAL A 86 9.68 10.71 14.50
N ASP A 87 8.48 10.16 14.56
CA ASP A 87 8.05 9.32 15.67
C ASP A 87 8.75 7.96 15.61
N ALA A 88 9.72 7.76 16.50
CA ALA A 88 10.56 6.57 16.53
C ALA A 88 9.76 5.27 16.72
N ASP A 89 8.64 5.34 17.43
CA ASP A 89 7.78 4.17 17.73
C ASP A 89 7.05 3.65 16.49
N ARG A 90 6.97 4.46 15.44
CA ARG A 90 6.32 4.11 14.18
C ARG A 90 7.29 3.55 13.13
N ILE A 91 8.59 3.59 13.41
CA ILE A 91 9.60 3.14 12.46
C ILE A 91 9.60 1.61 12.38
N VAL A 92 9.48 1.10 11.17
CA VAL A 92 9.67 -0.32 10.88
C VAL A 92 11.16 -0.57 10.68
N LEU A 93 11.81 -1.25 11.64
CA LEU A 93 13.23 -1.58 11.58
C LEU A 93 13.44 -2.95 10.96
N GLN A 94 14.22 -3.01 9.89
CA GLN A 94 14.67 -4.25 9.27
C GLN A 94 16.20 -4.33 9.33
N ILE A 95 16.72 -5.42 9.91
CA ILE A 95 18.16 -5.63 10.08
C ILE A 95 18.59 -6.88 9.34
N GLU A 96 19.58 -6.75 8.48
CA GLU A 96 20.25 -7.85 7.82
C GLU A 96 21.69 -7.92 8.29
N LYS A 97 22.11 -9.09 8.80
CA LYS A 97 23.49 -9.35 9.23
C LYS A 97 24.25 -10.07 8.14
N ARG A 98 25.42 -9.54 7.77
CA ARG A 98 26.27 -10.07 6.69
C ARG A 98 27.75 -9.89 7.03
N LYS A 99 28.61 -10.64 6.35
CA LYS A 99 30.06 -10.35 6.35
C LYS A 99 30.33 -9.19 5.40
N LEU A 100 30.56 -8.02 5.97
CA LEU A 100 30.84 -6.80 5.21
C LEU A 100 32.33 -6.56 5.02
N ARG A 101 33.17 -7.09 5.92
CA ARG A 101 34.63 -6.91 5.91
C ARG A 101 35.36 -8.13 5.37
N PRO A 102 36.35 -7.99 4.46
CA PRO A 102 37.09 -9.12 3.87
C PRO A 102 37.94 -9.91 4.88
N LYS A 103 38.34 -9.29 5.98
CA LYS A 103 39.08 -9.91 7.08
C LYS A 103 38.11 -10.15 8.23
N GLN A 104 38.15 -11.35 8.83
CA GLN A 104 37.41 -11.72 10.05
C GLN A 104 37.80 -10.83 11.24
N MET A 105 37.49 -9.55 11.20
CA MET A 105 37.56 -8.68 12.36
C MET A 105 36.24 -8.80 13.10
N ILE A 106 36.23 -9.63 14.13
CA ILE A 106 35.14 -9.66 15.09
C ILE A 106 35.13 -8.31 15.80
N MET A 107 33.98 -7.62 15.77
CA MET A 107 33.84 -6.36 16.50
C MET A 107 33.93 -6.63 18.01
N ASP A 108 34.54 -5.67 18.74
CA ASP A 108 34.54 -5.70 20.19
C ASP A 108 33.05 -5.72 20.67
N PRO A 109 32.67 -6.59 21.62
CA PRO A 109 31.33 -6.56 22.21
C PRO A 109 30.95 -5.22 22.84
N LYS A 110 31.90 -4.35 23.11
CA LYS A 110 31.73 -2.96 23.59
C LYS A 110 31.96 -1.91 22.51
N ALA A 111 31.98 -2.32 21.23
CA ALA A 111 32.14 -1.38 20.14
C ALA A 111 31.02 -0.34 20.17
N ALA A 112 31.40 0.92 20.01
CA ALA A 112 30.51 2.07 19.91
C ALA A 112 30.64 2.73 18.54
N LEU A 113 29.65 3.48 18.12
CA LEU A 113 29.69 4.29 16.91
C LEU A 113 30.72 5.43 17.05
N LYS A 114 31.79 5.43 16.24
CA LYS A 114 32.87 6.43 16.31
C LYS A 114 32.90 7.36 15.10
N SER A 115 32.44 6.90 13.96
CA SER A 115 32.29 7.74 12.78
C SER A 115 31.12 7.33 11.92
N TYR A 116 30.56 8.28 11.22
CA TYR A 116 29.47 8.05 10.27
C TYR A 116 29.52 9.04 9.11
N LEU A 117 28.96 8.64 7.99
CA LEU A 117 28.79 9.46 6.79
C LEU A 117 27.34 9.36 6.35
N THR A 118 26.55 10.40 6.59
CA THR A 118 25.12 10.41 6.27
C THR A 118 24.81 11.43 5.20
N LEU A 119 24.01 11.04 4.22
CA LEU A 119 23.59 11.90 3.11
C LEU A 119 22.06 11.86 2.96
N PRO A 120 21.41 12.99 2.65
CA PRO A 120 20.01 13.01 2.30
C PRO A 120 19.78 12.33 0.93
N LEU A 121 18.70 11.59 0.83
CA LEU A 121 18.16 11.13 -0.45
C LEU A 121 17.18 12.20 -0.95
N ALA A 122 17.71 13.18 -1.68
CA ALA A 122 16.93 14.33 -2.14
C ALA A 122 16.82 14.36 -3.66
N VAL A 123 15.61 14.63 -4.15
CA VAL A 123 15.31 14.81 -5.58
C VAL A 123 14.31 15.95 -5.73
N GLU A 124 14.57 16.86 -6.66
CA GLU A 124 13.66 17.99 -6.99
C GLU A 124 13.30 18.86 -5.76
N GLY A 125 14.22 18.97 -4.80
CA GLY A 125 14.02 19.77 -3.58
C GLY A 125 13.26 19.04 -2.45
N GLU A 126 12.83 17.80 -2.66
CA GLU A 126 12.17 16.98 -1.64
C GLU A 126 13.13 15.94 -1.08
N ILE A 127 13.15 15.79 0.25
CA ILE A 127 13.92 14.76 0.95
C ILE A 127 13.06 13.51 1.12
N LEU A 128 13.46 12.43 0.47
CA LEU A 128 12.78 11.13 0.50
C LEU A 128 13.22 10.26 1.67
N GLY A 129 14.39 10.53 2.21
CA GLY A 129 15.01 9.75 3.26
C GLY A 129 16.48 10.11 3.44
N CYS A 130 17.26 9.20 4.02
CA CYS A 130 18.71 9.33 4.09
C CYS A 130 19.40 7.97 3.95
N ILE A 131 20.69 8.03 3.53
CA ILE A 131 21.61 6.88 3.57
C ILE A 131 22.76 7.18 4.49
N SER A 132 23.31 6.15 5.13
CA SER A 132 24.40 6.32 6.07
C SER A 132 25.35 5.13 6.10
N LEU A 133 26.64 5.41 6.17
CA LEU A 133 27.68 4.45 6.53
C LEU A 133 28.10 4.72 7.97
N HIS A 134 28.37 3.65 8.73
CA HIS A 134 28.72 3.74 10.13
C HIS A 134 29.94 2.85 10.42
N SER A 135 30.85 3.33 11.28
CA SER A 135 32.05 2.60 11.64
C SER A 135 32.36 2.72 13.14
N ASP A 136 32.90 1.62 13.69
CA ASP A 136 33.48 1.54 15.04
C ASP A 136 34.91 2.12 15.09
N GLN A 137 35.44 2.57 13.94
CA GLN A 137 36.75 3.21 13.85
C GLN A 137 36.60 4.72 13.77
N PRO A 138 37.46 5.50 14.46
CA PRO A 138 37.48 6.97 14.31
C PRO A 138 37.99 7.36 12.93
N ASN A 139 37.44 8.43 12.36
CA ASN A 139 37.84 8.96 11.06
C ASN A 139 37.88 7.93 9.93
N ALA A 140 36.90 7.02 9.91
CA ALA A 140 36.82 5.94 8.92
C ALA A 140 36.55 6.43 7.51
N PHE A 141 35.98 7.62 7.35
CA PHE A 141 35.57 8.17 6.05
C PHE A 141 36.32 9.46 5.72
N ASP A 142 36.80 9.56 4.50
CA ASP A 142 37.53 10.73 3.98
C ASP A 142 36.70 11.52 2.93
N ALA A 143 37.31 12.55 2.35
CA ALA A 143 36.67 13.39 1.32
C ALA A 143 36.38 12.63 0.02
N GLN A 144 37.16 11.58 -0.30
CA GLN A 144 36.95 10.75 -1.48
C GLN A 144 35.77 9.82 -1.26
N ASP A 145 35.62 9.25 -0.05
CA ASP A 145 34.48 8.47 0.37
C ASP A 145 33.20 9.27 0.26
N LEU A 146 33.21 10.53 0.74
CA LEU A 146 32.10 11.46 0.59
C LEU A 146 31.68 11.65 -0.87
N GLN A 147 32.64 11.83 -1.79
CA GLN A 147 32.36 12.00 -3.21
C GLN A 147 31.71 10.75 -3.83
N PHE A 148 32.25 9.57 -3.59
CA PHE A 148 31.69 8.31 -4.11
C PHE A 148 30.33 8.02 -3.51
N PHE A 149 30.18 8.22 -2.21
CA PHE A 149 28.91 7.98 -1.53
C PHE A 149 27.83 8.96 -1.98
N SER A 150 28.19 10.20 -2.30
CA SER A 150 27.26 11.20 -2.86
C SER A 150 26.70 10.77 -4.22
N VAL A 151 27.53 10.21 -5.08
CA VAL A 151 27.06 9.69 -6.39
C VAL A 151 26.07 8.52 -6.20
N ILE A 152 26.36 7.63 -5.26
CA ILE A 152 25.48 6.50 -4.92
C ILE A 152 24.17 7.02 -4.32
N GLY A 153 24.24 7.98 -3.40
CA GLY A 153 23.09 8.62 -2.79
C GLY A 153 22.17 9.28 -3.80
N TYR A 154 22.74 10.04 -4.73
CA TYR A 154 21.96 10.65 -5.82
C TYR A 154 21.26 9.60 -6.69
N GLN A 155 21.97 8.53 -7.07
CA GLN A 155 21.38 7.45 -7.87
C GLN A 155 20.28 6.71 -7.13
N MET A 156 20.48 6.42 -5.84
CA MET A 156 19.44 5.81 -4.99
C MET A 156 18.21 6.72 -4.90
N ALA A 157 18.40 8.01 -4.65
CA ALA A 157 17.30 8.97 -4.58
C ALA A 157 16.50 9.02 -5.90
N ALA A 158 17.19 9.06 -7.05
CA ALA A 158 16.55 9.04 -8.37
C ALA A 158 15.75 7.75 -8.61
N THR A 159 16.31 6.58 -8.26
CA THR A 159 15.65 5.29 -8.41
C THR A 159 14.44 5.15 -7.48
N LEU A 160 14.57 5.57 -6.24
CA LEU A 160 13.46 5.59 -5.27
C LEU A 160 12.31 6.51 -5.72
N ARG A 161 12.64 7.70 -6.26
CA ARG A 161 11.63 8.60 -6.85
C ARG A 161 10.91 7.96 -8.04
N HIS A 162 11.66 7.28 -8.91
CA HIS A 162 11.07 6.57 -10.04
C HIS A 162 10.13 5.46 -9.56
N PHE A 163 10.55 4.69 -8.56
CA PHE A 163 9.72 3.66 -7.92
C PHE A 163 8.41 4.24 -7.32
N GLN A 164 8.49 5.34 -6.57
CA GLN A 164 7.31 6.03 -6.04
C GLN A 164 6.33 6.42 -7.15
N ARG A 165 6.84 7.04 -8.23
CA ARG A 165 6.01 7.45 -9.38
C ARG A 165 5.33 6.25 -10.02
N LEU A 166 6.05 5.15 -10.26
CA LEU A 166 5.48 3.92 -10.82
C LEU A 166 4.43 3.30 -9.89
N SER A 167 4.71 3.23 -8.60
CA SER A 167 3.78 2.71 -7.59
C SER A 167 2.52 3.58 -7.51
N SER A 168 2.66 4.90 -7.54
CA SER A 168 1.53 5.83 -7.55
C SER A 168 0.66 5.65 -8.79
N VAL A 169 1.27 5.55 -9.98
CA VAL A 169 0.52 5.29 -11.24
C VAL A 169 -0.20 3.94 -11.18
N LYS A 170 0.47 2.90 -10.70
CA LYS A 170 -0.14 1.57 -10.51
C LYS A 170 -1.28 1.61 -9.51
N ASN A 171 -1.09 2.31 -8.39
CA ASN A 171 -2.12 2.45 -7.37
C ASN A 171 -3.34 3.23 -7.89
N MET A 172 -3.15 4.33 -8.61
CA MET A 172 -4.25 5.07 -9.27
C MET A 172 -4.98 4.22 -10.31
N ALA A 173 -4.28 3.31 -10.98
CA ALA A 173 -4.91 2.39 -11.93
C ALA A 173 -5.78 1.30 -11.27
N ILE A 174 -5.56 0.99 -9.98
CA ILE A 174 -6.18 -0.12 -9.24
C ILE A 174 -7.17 0.37 -8.18
N TYR A 175 -6.84 1.46 -7.48
CA TYR A 175 -7.60 1.93 -6.32
C TYR A 175 -8.34 3.23 -6.59
N ASP A 176 -9.46 3.43 -5.92
CA ASP A 176 -10.16 4.71 -5.80
C ASP A 176 -9.41 5.60 -4.80
N THR A 177 -9.05 6.80 -5.21
CA THR A 177 -8.18 7.71 -4.44
C THR A 177 -8.82 8.25 -3.17
N LEU A 178 -10.16 8.31 -3.10
CA LEU A 178 -10.87 8.77 -1.92
C LEU A 178 -11.00 7.66 -0.88
N THR A 179 -11.46 6.49 -1.31
CA THR A 179 -11.90 5.42 -0.41
C THR A 179 -10.83 4.38 -0.13
N GLY A 180 -9.78 4.31 -0.95
CA GLY A 180 -8.75 3.27 -0.87
C GLY A 180 -9.25 1.85 -1.19
N LEU A 181 -10.48 1.70 -1.65
CA LEU A 181 -11.01 0.47 -2.22
C LEU A 181 -10.53 0.31 -3.67
N HIS A 182 -10.73 -0.86 -4.25
CA HIS A 182 -10.51 -1.00 -5.68
C HIS A 182 -11.42 -0.06 -6.47
N ASN A 183 -10.95 0.43 -7.61
CA ASN A 183 -11.76 1.23 -8.52
C ASN A 183 -12.60 0.32 -9.44
N ARG A 184 -13.55 0.93 -10.17
CA ARG A 184 -14.42 0.24 -11.12
C ARG A 184 -13.65 -0.54 -12.18
N ARG A 185 -12.57 0.02 -12.72
CA ARG A 185 -11.77 -0.62 -13.76
C ARG A 185 -11.15 -1.94 -13.26
N TYR A 186 -10.53 -1.92 -12.10
CA TYR A 186 -9.96 -3.13 -11.49
C TYR A 186 -11.05 -4.17 -11.18
N PHE A 187 -12.22 -3.73 -10.70
CA PHE A 187 -13.38 -4.61 -10.51
C PHE A 187 -13.76 -5.33 -11.81
N GLU A 188 -13.90 -4.61 -12.94
CA GLU A 188 -14.29 -5.19 -14.23
C GLU A 188 -13.27 -6.22 -14.73
N GLU A 189 -11.97 -5.93 -14.59
CA GLU A 189 -10.86 -6.85 -14.92
C GLU A 189 -10.90 -8.11 -14.03
N ARG A 190 -11.11 -7.94 -12.73
CA ARG A 190 -11.16 -9.06 -11.78
C ARG A 190 -12.41 -9.92 -11.92
N LEU A 191 -13.54 -9.30 -12.18
CA LEU A 191 -14.78 -10.05 -12.41
C LEU A 191 -14.65 -10.98 -13.63
N GLU A 192 -14.02 -10.53 -14.71
CA GLU A 192 -13.75 -11.37 -15.88
C GLU A 192 -12.94 -12.62 -15.49
N VAL A 193 -11.86 -12.43 -14.72
CA VAL A 193 -11.00 -13.55 -14.28
C VAL A 193 -11.78 -14.51 -13.37
N GLU A 194 -12.54 -14.00 -12.40
CA GLU A 194 -13.28 -14.85 -11.45
C GLU A 194 -14.47 -15.54 -12.15
N ALA A 195 -15.13 -14.89 -13.10
CA ALA A 195 -16.20 -15.50 -13.90
C ALA A 195 -15.66 -16.66 -14.77
N GLN A 196 -14.51 -16.49 -15.41
CA GLN A 196 -13.88 -17.54 -16.19
C GLN A 196 -13.47 -18.75 -15.32
N LYS A 197 -12.86 -18.50 -14.15
CA LYS A 197 -12.55 -19.57 -13.19
C LYS A 197 -13.81 -20.33 -12.76
N CYS A 198 -14.86 -19.60 -12.45
CA CYS A 198 -16.13 -20.13 -12.03
C CYS A 198 -16.74 -21.06 -13.08
N LEU A 199 -16.75 -20.64 -14.34
CA LEU A 199 -17.24 -21.45 -15.46
C LEU A 199 -16.40 -22.71 -15.68
N TYR A 200 -15.07 -22.60 -15.54
CA TYR A 200 -14.17 -23.74 -15.73
C TYR A 200 -14.22 -24.75 -14.58
N SER A 201 -14.23 -24.26 -13.33
CA SER A 201 -14.16 -25.10 -12.12
C SER A 201 -15.53 -25.44 -11.53
N ASN A 202 -16.63 -24.91 -12.10
CA ASN A 202 -18.00 -25.02 -11.58
C ASN A 202 -18.11 -24.59 -10.11
N THR A 203 -17.32 -23.57 -9.71
CA THR A 203 -17.35 -23.00 -8.37
C THR A 203 -18.36 -21.84 -8.30
N PRO A 204 -19.03 -21.60 -7.18
CA PRO A 204 -19.99 -20.50 -7.07
C PRO A 204 -19.28 -19.15 -7.08
N LEU A 205 -19.95 -18.14 -7.61
CA LEU A 205 -19.52 -16.74 -7.64
C LEU A 205 -20.72 -15.87 -7.35
N SER A 206 -20.64 -15.00 -6.36
CA SER A 206 -21.68 -14.02 -6.05
C SER A 206 -21.19 -12.61 -6.23
N LEU A 207 -22.11 -11.75 -6.66
CA LEU A 207 -21.92 -10.33 -6.80
C LEU A 207 -22.91 -9.58 -5.91
N VAL A 208 -22.44 -8.56 -5.20
CA VAL A 208 -23.29 -7.71 -4.35
C VAL A 208 -23.10 -6.26 -4.76
N MET A 209 -24.15 -5.65 -5.32
CA MET A 209 -24.22 -4.22 -5.57
C MET A 209 -24.73 -3.52 -4.32
N VAL A 210 -24.13 -2.41 -3.94
CA VAL A 210 -24.39 -1.67 -2.69
C VAL A 210 -24.55 -0.20 -3.00
N ASP A 211 -25.52 0.45 -2.39
CA ASP A 211 -25.77 1.89 -2.52
C ASP A 211 -26.11 2.50 -1.15
N ILE A 212 -25.62 3.71 -0.91
CA ILE A 212 -25.90 4.43 0.34
C ILE A 212 -27.25 5.14 0.22
N ASP A 213 -28.18 4.75 1.05
CA ASP A 213 -29.51 5.33 1.05
C ASP A 213 -29.49 6.82 1.39
N PHE A 214 -30.09 7.63 0.54
CA PHE A 214 -30.23 9.08 0.70
C PHE A 214 -28.90 9.85 0.79
N PHE A 215 -27.81 9.36 0.22
CA PHE A 215 -26.49 10.00 0.32
C PHE A 215 -26.49 11.43 -0.26
N LYS A 216 -27.25 11.69 -1.31
CA LYS A 216 -27.43 13.06 -1.84
C LYS A 216 -27.89 14.01 -0.74
N LYS A 217 -28.81 13.59 0.15
CA LYS A 217 -29.29 14.45 1.24
C LYS A 217 -28.16 14.77 2.24
N VAL A 218 -27.21 13.85 2.45
CA VAL A 218 -26.02 14.11 3.27
C VAL A 218 -25.19 15.23 2.65
N ASN A 219 -24.87 15.12 1.35
CA ASN A 219 -24.12 16.13 0.62
C ASN A 219 -24.83 17.49 0.61
N ASP A 220 -26.14 17.50 0.34
CA ASP A 220 -26.94 18.73 0.28
C ASP A 220 -27.04 19.43 1.65
N THR A 221 -26.97 18.66 2.74
CA THR A 221 -27.11 19.19 4.11
C THR A 221 -25.78 19.61 4.73
N PHE A 222 -24.72 18.80 4.53
CA PHE A 222 -23.45 18.93 5.26
C PHE A 222 -22.26 19.29 4.34
N GLY A 223 -22.47 19.26 3.01
CA GLY A 223 -21.41 19.51 2.03
C GLY A 223 -20.66 18.26 1.60
N HIS A 224 -19.96 18.36 0.48
CA HIS A 224 -19.26 17.24 -0.14
C HIS A 224 -18.10 16.70 0.70
N THR A 225 -17.39 17.57 1.44
CA THR A 225 -16.27 17.14 2.30
C THR A 225 -16.73 16.16 3.39
N GLU A 226 -17.88 16.42 3.99
CA GLU A 226 -18.46 15.53 4.99
C GLU A 226 -19.01 14.25 4.34
N GLY A 227 -19.58 14.34 3.14
CA GLY A 227 -19.96 13.18 2.35
C GLY A 227 -18.76 12.28 2.03
N ASP A 228 -17.61 12.85 1.70
CA ASP A 228 -16.38 12.12 1.46
C ASP A 228 -15.89 11.34 2.70
N GLN A 229 -16.00 11.93 3.90
CA GLN A 229 -15.71 11.23 5.16
C GLN A 229 -16.66 10.04 5.39
N VAL A 230 -17.94 10.19 5.08
CA VAL A 230 -18.93 9.11 5.13
C VAL A 230 -18.54 7.99 4.17
N LEU A 231 -18.17 8.31 2.92
CA LEU A 231 -17.70 7.33 1.93
C LEU A 231 -16.48 6.55 2.45
N CYS A 232 -15.49 7.24 3.01
CA CYS A 232 -14.29 6.61 3.59
C CYS A 232 -14.65 5.66 4.75
N LYS A 233 -15.55 6.10 5.64
CA LYS A 233 -15.99 5.27 6.79
C LYS A 233 -16.74 4.02 6.32
N ILE A 234 -17.69 4.16 5.40
CA ILE A 234 -18.42 3.01 4.83
C ILE A 234 -17.46 2.06 4.12
N SER A 235 -16.51 2.59 3.36
CA SER A 235 -15.48 1.79 2.68
C SER A 235 -14.68 0.92 3.66
N SER A 236 -14.30 1.50 4.80
CA SER A 236 -13.59 0.78 5.87
C SER A 236 -14.45 -0.33 6.47
N LEU A 237 -15.76 -0.08 6.69
CA LEU A 237 -16.70 -1.06 7.19
C LEU A 237 -16.92 -2.21 6.18
N LEU A 238 -17.05 -1.89 4.90
CA LEU A 238 -17.17 -2.88 3.83
C LEU A 238 -15.93 -3.78 3.78
N LYS A 239 -14.73 -3.17 3.77
CA LYS A 239 -13.45 -3.89 3.73
C LYS A 239 -13.25 -4.81 4.93
N ALA A 240 -13.63 -4.37 6.14
CA ALA A 240 -13.55 -5.16 7.36
C ALA A 240 -14.59 -6.31 7.41
N SER A 241 -15.65 -6.21 6.59
CA SER A 241 -16.76 -7.18 6.58
C SER A 241 -16.57 -8.34 5.59
N VAL A 242 -15.47 -8.40 4.85
CA VAL A 242 -15.23 -9.42 3.83
C VAL A 242 -13.93 -10.16 4.06
N ARG A 243 -13.73 -11.30 3.39
CA ARG A 243 -12.51 -12.11 3.48
C ARG A 243 -11.41 -11.49 2.62
N LYS A 244 -10.15 -11.85 2.88
CA LYS A 244 -8.98 -11.38 2.10
C LYS A 244 -9.09 -11.68 0.59
N LYS A 245 -9.75 -12.77 0.21
CA LYS A 245 -9.95 -13.16 -1.20
C LYS A 245 -11.10 -12.42 -1.88
N ASP A 246 -12.01 -11.82 -1.11
CA ASP A 246 -13.15 -11.08 -1.63
C ASP A 246 -12.66 -9.70 -2.11
N ILE A 247 -13.30 -9.16 -3.13
CA ILE A 247 -12.94 -7.89 -3.74
C ILE A 247 -14.04 -6.90 -3.44
N VAL A 248 -13.66 -5.74 -2.92
CA VAL A 248 -14.56 -4.61 -2.69
C VAL A 248 -14.08 -3.45 -3.54
N ALA A 249 -14.98 -2.87 -4.33
CA ALA A 249 -14.66 -1.75 -5.21
C ALA A 249 -15.70 -0.63 -5.07
N ARG A 250 -15.25 0.60 -5.30
CA ARG A 250 -16.16 1.73 -5.55
C ARG A 250 -16.56 1.70 -7.01
N TYR A 251 -17.86 1.52 -7.28
CA TYR A 251 -18.40 1.36 -8.62
C TYR A 251 -18.85 2.69 -9.24
N GLY A 252 -19.39 3.59 -8.42
CA GLY A 252 -19.86 4.91 -8.79
C GLY A 252 -19.67 5.92 -7.68
N GLY A 253 -20.39 7.03 -7.72
CA GLY A 253 -20.30 8.11 -6.71
C GLY A 253 -20.51 7.61 -5.28
N GLU A 254 -21.67 6.99 -5.03
CA GLU A 254 -22.11 6.45 -3.75
C GLU A 254 -22.37 4.93 -3.79
N GLU A 255 -21.94 4.29 -4.90
CA GLU A 255 -22.16 2.90 -5.16
C GLU A 255 -20.88 2.07 -4.98
N PHE A 256 -21.03 0.92 -4.35
CA PHE A 256 -19.96 -0.05 -4.15
C PHE A 256 -20.38 -1.41 -4.71
N ILE A 257 -19.40 -2.24 -5.01
CA ILE A 257 -19.64 -3.57 -5.52
C ILE A 257 -18.65 -4.56 -4.90
N LEU A 258 -19.16 -5.75 -4.60
CA LEU A 258 -18.37 -6.84 -4.03
C LEU A 258 -18.36 -8.03 -4.97
N ILE A 259 -17.18 -8.62 -5.20
CA ILE A 259 -17.04 -9.95 -5.81
C ILE A 259 -16.74 -10.92 -4.67
N LEU A 260 -17.55 -11.94 -4.54
CA LEU A 260 -17.42 -12.98 -3.52
C LEU A 260 -17.14 -14.33 -4.21
N PRO A 261 -15.86 -14.66 -4.51
CA PRO A 261 -15.47 -15.92 -5.10
C PRO A 261 -15.80 -17.08 -4.16
N GLU A 262 -16.24 -18.20 -4.73
CA GLU A 262 -16.58 -19.42 -3.99
C GLU A 262 -17.67 -19.20 -2.90
N ALA A 263 -18.50 -18.16 -3.06
CA ALA A 263 -19.62 -17.90 -2.18
C ALA A 263 -20.94 -18.23 -2.91
N ARG A 264 -21.74 -19.09 -2.31
CA ARG A 264 -23.11 -19.38 -2.76
C ARG A 264 -24.05 -18.23 -2.43
N LEU A 265 -25.24 -18.26 -3.00
CA LEU A 265 -26.24 -17.22 -2.81
C LEU A 265 -26.58 -17.00 -1.32
N GLU A 266 -26.73 -18.08 -0.56
CA GLU A 266 -27.08 -18.04 0.87
C GLU A 266 -25.95 -17.40 1.68
N GLU A 267 -24.68 -17.73 1.37
CA GLU A 267 -23.50 -17.16 2.04
C GLU A 267 -23.35 -15.67 1.71
N SER A 268 -23.58 -15.30 0.45
CA SER A 268 -23.54 -13.91 0.02
C SER A 268 -24.64 -13.06 0.67
N PHE A 269 -25.83 -13.64 0.87
CA PHE A 269 -26.92 -12.98 1.60
C PHE A 269 -26.54 -12.73 3.06
N VAL A 270 -25.93 -13.70 3.74
CA VAL A 270 -25.46 -13.52 5.13
C VAL A 270 -24.42 -12.42 5.23
N ILE A 271 -23.47 -12.36 4.28
CA ILE A 271 -22.45 -11.30 4.24
C ILE A 271 -23.11 -9.93 4.01
N ALA A 272 -24.00 -9.83 3.02
CA ALA A 272 -24.70 -8.59 2.68
C ALA A 272 -25.56 -8.07 3.84
N GLU A 273 -26.31 -8.96 4.49
CA GLU A 273 -27.16 -8.58 5.65
C GLU A 273 -26.32 -8.18 6.87
N ARG A 274 -25.15 -8.82 7.08
CA ARG A 274 -24.19 -8.38 8.10
C ARG A 274 -23.67 -6.96 7.83
N ILE A 275 -23.30 -6.66 6.58
CA ILE A 275 -22.87 -5.34 6.15
C ILE A 275 -23.99 -4.31 6.39
N ARG A 276 -25.20 -4.61 5.92
CA ARG A 276 -26.36 -3.74 6.09
C ARG A 276 -26.58 -3.37 7.56
N ARG A 277 -26.63 -4.38 8.44
CA ARG A 277 -26.83 -4.19 9.89
C ARG A 277 -25.68 -3.44 10.55
N LEU A 278 -24.45 -3.70 10.13
CA LEU A 278 -23.27 -3.00 10.65
C LEU A 278 -23.36 -1.49 10.36
N VAL A 279 -23.74 -1.11 9.14
CA VAL A 279 -23.90 0.30 8.77
C VAL A 279 -25.13 0.92 9.48
N GLU A 280 -26.28 0.24 9.50
CA GLU A 280 -27.48 0.69 10.21
C GLU A 280 -27.23 1.01 11.69
N ASN A 281 -26.37 0.20 12.35
CA ASN A 281 -26.05 0.35 13.77
C ASN A 281 -24.82 1.25 14.03
N THR A 282 -24.21 1.81 12.98
CA THR A 282 -23.06 2.71 13.11
C THR A 282 -23.52 4.16 13.12
N LEU A 283 -23.10 4.90 14.13
CA LEU A 283 -23.24 6.35 14.14
C LEU A 283 -22.13 6.99 13.32
N PHE A 284 -22.51 7.79 12.34
CA PHE A 284 -21.59 8.54 11.51
C PHE A 284 -21.47 9.96 12.02
N GLU A 285 -20.25 10.38 12.36
CA GLU A 285 -19.95 11.76 12.68
C GLU A 285 -19.88 12.57 11.39
N VAL A 286 -20.75 13.58 11.25
CA VAL A 286 -20.84 14.44 10.08
C VAL A 286 -20.84 15.89 10.58
N GLY A 287 -19.69 16.55 10.51
CA GLY A 287 -19.44 17.82 11.15
C GLY A 287 -19.56 17.71 12.68
N LYS A 288 -20.53 18.41 13.26
CA LYS A 288 -20.82 18.37 14.72
C LYS A 288 -22.02 17.49 15.07
N THR A 289 -22.57 16.75 14.12
CA THR A 289 -23.81 16.00 14.25
C THR A 289 -23.54 14.52 14.03
N GLN A 290 -24.26 13.66 14.71
CA GLN A 290 -24.29 12.22 14.43
C GLN A 290 -25.52 11.88 13.59
N VAL A 291 -25.31 11.12 12.52
CA VAL A 291 -26.37 10.69 11.61
C VAL A 291 -26.37 9.16 11.47
N ASN A 292 -27.55 8.58 11.31
CA ASN A 292 -27.70 7.19 10.93
C ASN A 292 -27.86 7.09 9.42
N LEU A 293 -27.11 6.18 8.82
CA LEU A 293 -27.21 5.86 7.40
C LEU A 293 -27.57 4.39 7.21
N THR A 294 -28.19 4.10 6.10
CA THR A 294 -28.53 2.72 5.73
C THR A 294 -28.02 2.41 4.34
N LEU A 295 -27.99 1.13 4.01
CA LEU A 295 -27.59 0.63 2.71
C LEU A 295 -28.74 -0.17 2.08
N SER A 296 -28.89 -0.02 0.77
CA SER A 296 -29.64 -0.96 -0.07
C SER A 296 -28.63 -1.86 -0.80
N LEU A 297 -28.90 -3.17 -0.83
CA LEU A 297 -28.00 -4.15 -1.44
C LEU A 297 -28.78 -5.07 -2.39
N GLY A 298 -28.16 -5.35 -3.54
CA GLY A 298 -28.69 -6.28 -4.54
C GLY A 298 -27.71 -7.41 -4.83
N ILE A 299 -28.19 -8.66 -4.85
CA ILE A 299 -27.36 -9.85 -5.02
C ILE A 299 -27.71 -10.59 -6.30
N SER A 300 -26.67 -10.95 -7.06
CA SER A 300 -26.71 -11.98 -8.09
C SER A 300 -25.71 -13.09 -7.80
N SER A 301 -25.96 -14.32 -8.27
CA SER A 301 -25.07 -15.45 -8.03
C SER A 301 -25.06 -16.42 -9.19
N PHE A 302 -23.89 -16.95 -9.53
CA PHE A 302 -23.69 -18.09 -10.40
C PHE A 302 -23.47 -19.35 -9.54
N PRO A 303 -23.98 -20.52 -9.90
CA PRO A 303 -24.80 -20.82 -11.07
C PRO A 303 -26.31 -20.62 -10.86
N SER A 304 -26.72 -20.11 -9.69
CA SER A 304 -28.17 -20.03 -9.30
C SER A 304 -29.02 -19.24 -10.29
N HIS A 305 -28.48 -18.24 -10.96
CA HIS A 305 -29.19 -17.35 -11.87
C HIS A 305 -28.98 -17.64 -13.38
N ARG A 306 -28.46 -18.82 -13.75
CA ARG A 306 -28.22 -19.21 -15.17
C ARG A 306 -27.49 -18.12 -16.00
N VAL A 307 -26.58 -17.42 -15.38
CA VAL A 307 -25.81 -16.33 -15.99
C VAL A 307 -24.86 -16.92 -17.02
N LYS A 308 -24.74 -16.28 -18.19
CA LYS A 308 -23.83 -16.68 -19.27
C LYS A 308 -22.64 -15.75 -19.43
N SER A 309 -22.67 -14.57 -18.81
CA SER A 309 -21.63 -13.56 -18.95
C SER A 309 -21.51 -12.71 -17.67
N LYS A 310 -20.39 -12.02 -17.52
CA LYS A 310 -20.17 -11.08 -16.40
C LYS A 310 -21.14 -9.90 -16.41
N GLU A 311 -21.52 -9.41 -17.60
CA GLU A 311 -22.48 -8.33 -17.79
C GLU A 311 -23.84 -8.75 -17.19
N GLY A 312 -24.28 -9.97 -17.47
CA GLY A 312 -25.52 -10.52 -16.91
C GLY A 312 -25.50 -10.58 -15.38
N LEU A 313 -24.35 -10.91 -14.75
CA LEU A 313 -24.22 -10.87 -13.29
C LEU A 313 -24.41 -9.45 -12.76
N ILE A 314 -23.78 -8.45 -13.40
CA ILE A 314 -23.88 -7.06 -12.99
C ILE A 314 -25.33 -6.57 -13.16
N GLU A 315 -25.96 -6.81 -14.31
CA GLU A 315 -27.34 -6.40 -14.57
C GLU A 315 -28.33 -7.00 -13.55
N MET A 316 -28.14 -8.26 -13.18
CA MET A 316 -28.98 -8.93 -12.19
C MET A 316 -28.79 -8.37 -10.79
N ALA A 317 -27.55 -8.05 -10.39
CA ALA A 317 -27.28 -7.42 -9.10
C ALA A 317 -27.86 -5.99 -9.04
N ASP A 318 -27.73 -5.22 -10.13
CA ASP A 318 -28.31 -3.88 -10.24
C ASP A 318 -29.83 -3.91 -10.18
N GLN A 319 -30.50 -4.85 -10.88
CA GLN A 319 -31.94 -5.02 -10.80
C GLN A 319 -32.38 -5.35 -9.35
N ALA A 320 -31.65 -6.22 -8.66
CA ALA A 320 -31.93 -6.54 -7.27
C ALA A 320 -31.74 -5.33 -6.34
N LEU A 321 -30.71 -4.51 -6.58
CA LEU A 321 -30.49 -3.24 -5.86
C LEU A 321 -31.66 -2.26 -6.10
N TYR A 322 -32.08 -2.14 -7.34
CA TYR A 322 -33.25 -1.33 -7.68
C TYR A 322 -34.51 -1.79 -6.93
N ASP A 323 -34.74 -3.11 -6.84
CA ASP A 323 -35.86 -3.68 -6.09
C ASP A 323 -35.72 -3.39 -4.58
N ALA A 324 -34.49 -3.42 -4.01
CA ALA A 324 -34.24 -3.02 -2.63
C ALA A 324 -34.60 -1.54 -2.38
N LYS A 325 -34.19 -0.63 -3.29
CA LYS A 325 -34.51 0.81 -3.21
C LYS A 325 -36.02 1.06 -3.32
N ARG A 326 -36.72 0.39 -4.24
CA ARG A 326 -38.17 0.51 -4.40
C ARG A 326 -38.95 -0.12 -3.26
N GLY A 327 -38.45 -1.20 -2.69
CA GLY A 327 -39.09 -1.91 -1.57
C GLY A 327 -39.08 -1.13 -0.25
N GLY A 328 -38.48 0.06 -0.17
CA GLY A 328 -38.40 0.90 1.03
C GLY A 328 -36.99 1.06 1.59
N ARG A 329 -35.96 0.71 0.81
CA ARG A 329 -34.52 0.83 1.19
C ARG A 329 -34.13 -0.02 2.41
N ASN A 330 -32.91 0.17 2.92
CA ASN A 330 -32.38 -0.51 4.11
C ASN A 330 -32.62 -2.02 4.09
N ARG A 331 -32.29 -2.68 2.98
CA ARG A 331 -32.53 -4.12 2.79
C ARG A 331 -31.61 -4.76 1.79
N VAL A 332 -31.55 -6.07 1.88
CA VAL A 332 -30.91 -6.94 0.89
C VAL A 332 -31.98 -7.56 0.01
N CYS A 333 -31.86 -7.43 -1.29
CA CYS A 333 -32.67 -8.14 -2.26
C CYS A 333 -31.81 -9.10 -3.09
N ILE A 334 -32.38 -10.24 -3.44
CA ILE A 334 -31.80 -11.23 -4.35
C ILE A 334 -32.51 -11.10 -5.69
N PHE A 335 -31.81 -11.19 -6.79
CA PHE A 335 -32.41 -11.25 -8.10
C PHE A 335 -33.35 -12.48 -8.23
N THR A 336 -34.61 -12.26 -8.59
CA THR A 336 -35.63 -13.33 -8.63
C THR A 336 -35.97 -13.80 -10.05
N GLY A 337 -35.21 -13.38 -11.06
CA GLY A 337 -35.39 -13.80 -12.46
C GLY A 337 -36.49 -13.03 -13.23
N LYS A 338 -37.07 -12.00 -12.64
CA LYS A 338 -38.00 -11.09 -13.33
C LYS A 338 -37.32 -9.77 -13.60
N PHE A 339 -36.95 -9.50 -14.87
CA PHE A 339 -36.57 -8.15 -15.28
C PHE A 339 -37.83 -7.28 -15.31
N THR A 340 -38.02 -6.45 -14.31
CA THR A 340 -39.00 -5.37 -14.41
C THR A 340 -38.33 -4.27 -15.28
N ARG A 341 -38.58 -4.28 -16.59
CA ARG A 341 -38.20 -3.16 -17.48
C ARG A 341 -38.89 -1.90 -16.96
N GLY A 342 -38.15 -1.12 -16.19
CA GLY A 342 -38.52 0.24 -15.87
C GLY A 342 -38.43 1.05 -17.15
N ALA A 343 -39.48 1.82 -17.46
CA ALA A 343 -39.47 2.81 -18.52
C ALA A 343 -38.26 3.73 -18.31
N ALA A 344 -37.56 4.04 -19.42
CA ALA A 344 -36.49 5.02 -19.44
C ALA A 344 -36.99 6.35 -18.84
N PRO A 345 -36.18 7.05 -18.04
CA PRO A 345 -36.51 8.37 -17.59
C PRO A 345 -36.53 9.31 -18.80
N THR A 346 -37.70 9.94 -19.04
CA THR A 346 -37.89 11.07 -19.95
C THR A 346 -37.17 12.28 -19.42
#